data_1525c826eac999d7c136e7c3db25e921
#
_entry.id   1525c826eac999d7c136e7c3db25e921
#
_cell.length_a   1.000
_cell.length_b   1.000
_cell.length_c   1.000
_cell.angle_alpha   90.00
_cell.angle_beta   90.00
_cell.angle_gamma   90.00
#
_symmetry.space_group_name_H-M   'P 1'
#
loop_
_entity.id
_entity.type
_entity.pdbx_description
1 polymer ?
#
loop_
_entity_poly.entity_id
_entity_poly.type
_entity_poly.pdbx_seq_one_letter_code
_entity_poly.pdbx_strand_id
1 'polypeptide(L)'
;MKTNVEKYLKEHENQELCRFITCGSVDDGKSTLIGRMLYDSKMLFEDQILSLEKDSKKLGNAGEKLDFALLVDGLASEREQGITIDVAYRFFTSEKRKFIIADTPGHEQYTRNMATGASTADIAIILIDARKGVLTQTKRHSYIASLLGIKQFIIAVNKMDLIDYNQEIFNTICKNYQEILPCLKNHERIKTHFVPICALDGDNIASKSINMPWYDGKTLSELLDTLPIVTNLSDEFIMSVQYVNRPHLNFRGFCGNIASGSINVKDEVVILPSLKTSKVKQIITPSIKNLNVSDKMKKIKVLKMLAFQVP
;
A
#
# COMPACT_ATOMS: atom_id res chain seq x y z
N MET A 1 8.41 31.63 12.37
CA MET A 1 8.47 30.16 12.63
C MET A 1 7.10 29.47 12.72
N LYS A 2 6.11 29.98 13.49
CA LYS A 2 4.76 29.37 13.57
C LYS A 2 4.07 29.18 12.20
N THR A 3 4.18 30.15 11.30
CA THR A 3 3.55 30.12 9.96
C THR A 3 4.06 29.00 9.04
N ASN A 4 5.34 28.60 9.13
CA ASN A 4 5.90 27.51 8.33
C ASN A 4 5.44 26.13 8.83
N VAL A 5 5.35 25.97 10.14
CA VAL A 5 4.87 24.70 10.74
C VAL A 5 3.38 24.50 10.47
N GLU A 6 2.57 25.56 10.56
CA GLU A 6 1.14 25.48 10.26
C GLU A 6 0.87 25.19 8.77
N LYS A 7 1.69 25.76 7.88
CA LYS A 7 1.63 25.47 6.44
C LYS A 7 2.02 24.02 6.16
N TYR A 8 3.12 23.56 6.73
CA TYR A 8 3.59 22.19 6.64
C TYR A 8 2.54 21.18 7.13
N LEU A 9 1.93 21.43 8.30
CA LEU A 9 0.88 20.57 8.85
C LEU A 9 -0.35 20.52 7.95
N LYS A 10 -0.80 21.67 7.38
CA LYS A 10 -1.93 21.72 6.46
C LYS A 10 -1.67 20.99 5.15
N GLU A 11 -0.47 21.07 4.61
CA GLU A 11 -0.07 20.36 3.40
C GLU A 11 -0.07 18.86 3.65
N HIS A 12 0.42 18.40 4.81
CA HIS A 12 0.44 16.99 5.19
C HIS A 12 -0.91 16.42 5.61
N GLU A 13 -1.82 17.24 6.14
CA GLU A 13 -3.19 16.80 6.48
C GLU A 13 -4.01 16.44 5.24
N ASN A 14 -3.76 17.08 4.11
CA ASN A 14 -4.51 16.90 2.87
C ASN A 14 -3.90 15.87 1.91
N GLN A 15 -2.75 15.27 2.23
CA GLN A 15 -2.14 14.25 1.41
C GLN A 15 -3.02 13.00 1.32
N GLU A 16 -3.21 12.51 0.09
CA GLU A 16 -3.92 11.27 -0.17
C GLU A 16 -3.17 10.08 0.44
N LEU A 17 -3.89 9.13 1.03
CA LEU A 17 -3.32 7.92 1.58
C LEU A 17 -3.48 6.78 0.59
N CYS A 18 -2.35 6.22 0.18
CA CYS A 18 -2.26 5.04 -0.67
C CYS A 18 -1.78 3.83 0.15
N ARG A 19 -2.50 2.73 0.05
CA ARG A 19 -2.09 1.45 0.61
C ARG A 19 -1.67 0.52 -0.50
N PHE A 20 -0.51 -0.08 -0.38
CA PHE A 20 -0.11 -1.08 -1.34
C PHE A 20 0.48 -2.31 -0.66
N ILE A 21 0.38 -3.41 -1.35
CA ILE A 21 0.91 -4.70 -0.95
C ILE A 21 2.05 -5.10 -1.87
N THR A 22 3.08 -5.74 -1.33
CA THR A 22 4.10 -6.42 -2.13
C THR A 22 3.79 -7.91 -2.20
N CYS A 23 3.73 -8.45 -3.40
CA CYS A 23 3.42 -9.83 -3.70
C CYS A 23 4.53 -10.44 -4.56
N GLY A 24 4.67 -11.74 -4.55
CA GLY A 24 5.66 -12.46 -5.36
C GLY A 24 6.10 -13.73 -4.65
N SER A 25 6.92 -14.51 -5.31
CA SER A 25 7.46 -15.75 -4.76
C SER A 25 8.52 -15.47 -3.69
N VAL A 26 8.96 -16.51 -3.02
CA VAL A 26 10.13 -16.43 -2.14
C VAL A 26 11.34 -16.04 -2.98
N ASP A 27 12.19 -15.20 -2.44
CA ASP A 27 13.40 -14.65 -3.08
C ASP A 27 13.18 -13.72 -4.28
N ASP A 28 11.97 -13.28 -4.57
CA ASP A 28 11.74 -12.27 -5.61
C ASP A 28 12.21 -10.86 -5.19
N GLY A 29 12.64 -10.66 -3.92
CA GLY A 29 13.21 -9.43 -3.40
C GLY A 29 12.18 -8.46 -2.82
N LYS A 30 11.07 -8.94 -2.27
CA LYS A 30 10.02 -8.11 -1.64
C LYS A 30 10.57 -7.26 -0.49
N SER A 31 11.18 -7.88 0.50
CA SER A 31 11.75 -7.18 1.66
C SER A 31 12.87 -6.23 1.24
N THR A 32 13.72 -6.62 0.28
CA THR A 32 14.75 -5.74 -0.30
C THR A 32 14.14 -4.50 -0.93
N LEU A 33 13.06 -4.65 -1.72
CA LEU A 33 12.36 -3.52 -2.34
C LEU A 33 11.79 -2.58 -1.29
N ILE A 34 11.10 -3.11 -0.28
CA ILE A 34 10.51 -2.30 0.79
C ILE A 34 11.58 -1.54 1.55
N GLY A 35 12.63 -2.25 1.97
CA GLY A 35 13.76 -1.63 2.67
C GLY A 35 14.45 -0.54 1.84
N ARG A 36 14.60 -0.76 0.53
CA ARG A 36 15.12 0.24 -0.41
C ARG A 36 14.21 1.46 -0.51
N MET A 37 12.90 1.28 -0.62
CA MET A 37 11.95 2.40 -0.67
C MET A 37 11.95 3.21 0.63
N LEU A 38 12.06 2.56 1.79
CA LEU A 38 12.21 3.24 3.08
C LEU A 38 13.52 4.03 3.16
N TYR A 39 14.60 3.48 2.65
CA TYR A 39 15.89 4.16 2.60
C TYR A 39 15.84 5.40 1.68
N ASP A 40 15.32 5.24 0.45
CA ASP A 40 15.21 6.32 -0.54
C ASP A 40 14.24 7.43 -0.10
N SER A 41 13.24 7.11 0.72
CA SER A 41 12.31 8.10 1.28
C SER A 41 12.92 9.01 2.34
N LYS A 42 14.16 8.75 2.76
CA LYS A 42 14.88 9.48 3.83
C LYS A 42 14.11 9.52 5.18
N MET A 43 13.27 8.52 5.42
CA MET A 43 12.49 8.40 6.66
C MET A 43 13.22 7.59 7.75
N LEU A 44 14.40 7.07 7.44
CA LEU A 44 15.24 6.34 8.39
C LEU A 44 16.07 7.31 9.22
N PHE A 45 16.15 7.03 10.52
CA PHE A 45 17.03 7.77 11.41
C PHE A 45 18.50 7.32 11.23
N GLU A 46 19.43 8.20 11.58
CA GLU A 46 20.88 7.93 11.43
C GLU A 46 21.34 6.66 12.18
N ASP A 47 20.80 6.42 13.36
CA ASP A 47 21.08 5.22 14.14
C ASP A 47 20.61 3.93 13.47
N GLN A 48 19.47 3.99 12.76
CA GLN A 48 18.95 2.86 11.98
C GLN A 48 19.85 2.56 10.77
N ILE A 49 20.35 3.60 10.09
CA ILE A 49 21.28 3.46 8.95
C ILE A 49 22.60 2.85 9.45
N LEU A 50 23.15 3.35 10.54
CA LEU A 50 24.38 2.81 11.16
C LEU A 50 24.23 1.35 11.60
N SER A 51 23.03 1.00 12.14
CA SER A 51 22.73 -0.39 12.49
C SER A 51 22.68 -1.27 11.25
N LEU A 52 22.00 -0.80 10.19
CA LEU A 52 21.91 -1.51 8.92
C LEU A 52 23.29 -1.79 8.32
N GLU A 53 24.18 -0.81 8.33
CA GLU A 53 25.56 -0.98 7.84
C GLU A 53 26.35 -2.06 8.60
N LYS A 54 26.19 -2.07 9.94
CA LYS A 54 26.86 -3.07 10.80
C LYS A 54 26.25 -4.46 10.61
N ASP A 55 24.94 -4.54 10.53
CA ASP A 55 24.20 -5.80 10.42
C ASP A 55 24.39 -6.39 9.01
N SER A 56 24.43 -5.56 7.96
CA SER A 56 24.73 -6.01 6.59
C SER A 56 26.09 -6.67 6.48
N LYS A 57 27.10 -6.15 7.19
CA LYS A 57 28.46 -6.75 7.21
C LYS A 57 28.53 -8.08 7.97
N LYS A 58 27.62 -8.30 8.96
CA LYS A 58 27.65 -9.48 9.84
C LYS A 58 26.71 -10.60 9.34
N LEU A 59 25.53 -10.24 8.89
CA LEU A 59 24.40 -11.13 8.64
C LEU A 59 23.83 -10.98 7.23
N GLY A 60 24.27 -9.95 6.46
CA GLY A 60 23.69 -9.63 5.17
C GLY A 60 24.03 -10.65 4.08
N ASN A 61 23.07 -10.88 3.20
CA ASN A 61 23.18 -11.76 2.04
C ASN A 61 23.50 -11.00 0.75
N ALA A 62 23.68 -9.67 0.81
CA ALA A 62 23.90 -8.78 -0.34
C ALA A 62 25.38 -8.58 -0.71
N GLY A 63 26.30 -9.39 -0.16
CA GLY A 63 27.74 -9.26 -0.35
C GLY A 63 28.28 -8.00 0.32
N GLU A 64 29.00 -7.15 -0.43
CA GLU A 64 29.55 -5.89 0.08
C GLU A 64 28.50 -4.74 0.11
N LYS A 65 27.33 -4.94 -0.49
CA LYS A 65 26.25 -3.95 -0.54
C LYS A 65 25.39 -3.99 0.73
N LEU A 66 24.63 -2.92 0.96
CA LEU A 66 23.66 -2.86 2.05
C LEU A 66 22.54 -3.88 1.84
N ASP A 67 22.25 -4.67 2.86
CA ASP A 67 21.12 -5.60 2.83
C ASP A 67 19.87 -4.92 3.38
N PHE A 68 19.08 -4.34 2.49
CA PHE A 68 17.87 -3.62 2.84
C PHE A 68 16.77 -4.52 3.42
N ALA A 69 16.83 -5.84 3.22
CA ALA A 69 15.86 -6.75 3.82
C ALA A 69 15.90 -6.71 5.36
N LEU A 70 17.07 -6.49 5.95
CA LEU A 70 17.27 -6.38 7.39
C LEU A 70 16.49 -5.21 8.04
N LEU A 71 16.09 -4.19 7.27
CA LEU A 71 15.23 -3.10 7.76
C LEU A 71 13.78 -3.55 7.99
N VAL A 72 13.37 -4.62 7.32
CA VAL A 72 11.97 -5.06 7.27
C VAL A 72 11.72 -6.24 8.18
N ASP A 73 12.70 -7.13 8.33
CA ASP A 73 12.59 -8.34 9.12
C ASP A 73 12.42 -8.02 10.62
N GLY A 74 11.20 -8.17 11.10
CA GLY A 74 10.81 -7.76 12.45
C GLY A 74 10.94 -8.86 13.50
N LEU A 75 10.60 -10.11 13.14
CA LEU A 75 10.60 -11.25 14.05
C LEU A 75 11.95 -11.96 14.05
N ALA A 76 12.39 -12.48 15.19
CA ALA A 76 13.60 -13.28 15.29
C ALA A 76 13.53 -14.51 14.35
N SER A 77 12.37 -15.17 14.26
CA SER A 77 12.13 -16.29 13.38
C SER A 77 12.19 -15.94 11.90
N GLU A 78 11.81 -14.72 11.51
CA GLU A 78 11.94 -14.23 10.14
C GLU A 78 13.40 -14.02 9.77
N ARG A 79 14.18 -13.44 10.68
CA ARG A 79 15.63 -13.23 10.50
C ARG A 79 16.41 -14.55 10.42
N GLU A 80 16.04 -15.55 11.25
CA GLU A 80 16.68 -16.87 11.24
C GLU A 80 16.37 -17.65 9.97
N GLN A 81 15.15 -17.54 9.45
CA GLN A 81 14.69 -18.29 8.28
C GLN A 81 14.85 -17.51 6.97
N GLY A 82 15.08 -16.19 7.02
CA GLY A 82 15.16 -15.32 5.85
C GLY A 82 13.86 -15.22 5.06
N ILE A 83 12.70 -15.42 5.73
CA ILE A 83 11.37 -15.35 5.10
C ILE A 83 10.41 -14.51 5.92
N THR A 84 9.53 -13.77 5.25
CA THR A 84 8.40 -13.10 5.90
C THR A 84 7.33 -14.12 6.27
N ILE A 85 6.89 -14.12 7.52
CA ILE A 85 5.88 -15.06 8.07
C ILE A 85 4.53 -14.35 8.23
N ASP A 86 4.53 -13.18 8.86
CA ASP A 86 3.32 -12.41 9.14
C ASP A 86 3.26 -11.12 8.31
N VAL A 87 2.12 -10.44 8.32
CA VAL A 87 1.96 -9.16 7.63
C VAL A 87 2.56 -8.04 8.47
N ALA A 88 3.59 -7.41 7.96
CA ALA A 88 4.17 -6.23 8.58
C ALA A 88 3.73 -4.96 7.83
N TYR A 89 3.30 -3.93 8.59
CA TYR A 89 2.94 -2.65 8.01
C TYR A 89 4.07 -1.65 8.21
N ARG A 90 4.48 -1.00 7.11
CA ARG A 90 5.47 0.07 7.09
C ARG A 90 4.85 1.34 6.54
N PHE A 91 5.40 2.47 6.93
CA PHE A 91 4.86 3.78 6.60
C PHE A 91 5.96 4.66 6.03
N PHE A 92 5.67 5.35 4.95
CA PHE A 92 6.52 6.43 4.46
C PHE A 92 5.67 7.48 3.76
N THR A 93 6.26 8.63 3.46
CA THR A 93 5.60 9.73 2.77
C THR A 93 6.45 10.19 1.60
N SER A 94 5.79 10.50 0.49
CA SER A 94 6.36 11.32 -0.58
C SER A 94 5.86 12.78 -0.44
N GLU A 95 6.27 13.64 -1.34
CA GLU A 95 5.71 14.99 -1.40
C GLU A 95 4.20 15.01 -1.69
N LYS A 96 3.69 13.98 -2.40
CA LYS A 96 2.30 13.93 -2.88
C LYS A 96 1.38 13.08 -2.02
N ARG A 97 1.89 11.96 -1.48
CA ARG A 97 1.08 10.93 -0.83
C ARG A 97 1.72 10.38 0.44
N LYS A 98 0.86 9.87 1.31
CA LYS A 98 1.23 9.00 2.42
C LYS A 98 1.03 7.55 2.00
N PHE A 99 1.98 6.70 2.33
CA PHE A 99 1.93 5.28 1.98
C PHE A 99 1.87 4.40 3.20
N ILE A 100 1.07 3.35 3.09
CA ILE A 100 1.11 2.19 3.98
C ILE A 100 1.48 0.99 3.11
N ILE A 101 2.62 0.39 3.41
CA ILE A 101 3.07 -0.85 2.80
C ILE A 101 2.59 -2.01 3.65
N ALA A 102 1.93 -2.99 3.04
CA ALA A 102 1.74 -4.30 3.64
C ALA A 102 2.80 -5.25 3.07
N ASP A 103 3.83 -5.54 3.86
CA ASP A 103 4.78 -6.60 3.52
C ASP A 103 4.13 -7.94 3.77
N THR A 104 4.18 -8.82 2.78
CA THR A 104 3.48 -10.09 2.84
C THR A 104 4.37 -11.27 2.47
N PRO A 105 4.12 -12.43 3.12
CA PRO A 105 4.91 -13.61 2.87
C PRO A 105 4.77 -14.10 1.42
N GLY A 106 5.89 -14.59 0.87
CA GLY A 106 5.93 -15.20 -0.47
C GLY A 106 5.62 -16.68 -0.47
N HIS A 107 5.73 -17.35 0.68
CA HIS A 107 5.57 -18.80 0.80
C HIS A 107 4.10 -19.21 0.76
N GLU A 108 3.78 -20.32 0.07
CA GLU A 108 2.39 -20.75 -0.12
C GLU A 108 1.64 -21.08 1.17
N GLN A 109 2.33 -21.53 2.21
CA GLN A 109 1.74 -21.84 3.52
C GLN A 109 1.17 -20.60 4.20
N TYR A 110 1.69 -19.42 3.89
CA TYR A 110 1.28 -18.14 4.48
C TYR A 110 0.36 -17.32 3.58
N THR A 111 -0.25 -17.94 2.57
CA THR A 111 -1.17 -17.26 1.63
C THR A 111 -2.32 -16.55 2.33
N ARG A 112 -2.78 -17.03 3.52
CA ARG A 112 -3.80 -16.36 4.33
C ARG A 112 -3.33 -14.96 4.78
N ASN A 113 -2.08 -14.86 5.21
CA ASN A 113 -1.49 -13.59 5.66
C ASN A 113 -1.37 -12.61 4.48
N MET A 114 -0.96 -13.12 3.30
CA MET A 114 -0.98 -12.32 2.07
C MET A 114 -2.38 -11.76 1.76
N ALA A 115 -3.42 -12.59 1.85
CA ALA A 115 -4.79 -12.15 1.63
C ALA A 115 -5.24 -11.08 2.65
N THR A 116 -4.81 -11.18 3.90
CA THR A 116 -5.08 -10.17 4.93
C THR A 116 -4.48 -8.80 4.55
N GLY A 117 -3.22 -8.77 4.11
CA GLY A 117 -2.59 -7.53 3.63
C GLY A 117 -3.29 -6.96 2.40
N ALA A 118 -3.64 -7.83 1.44
CA ALA A 118 -4.29 -7.44 0.19
C ALA A 118 -5.70 -6.87 0.38
N SER A 119 -6.43 -7.30 1.42
CA SER A 119 -7.82 -6.89 1.66
C SER A 119 -8.01 -5.38 1.87
N THR A 120 -6.96 -4.67 2.24
CA THR A 120 -7.00 -3.22 2.49
C THR A 120 -6.17 -2.42 1.49
N ALA A 121 -5.54 -3.07 0.52
CA ALA A 121 -4.63 -2.43 -0.43
C ALA A 121 -5.37 -1.82 -1.63
N ASP A 122 -4.88 -0.67 -2.08
CA ASP A 122 -5.35 0.04 -3.26
C ASP A 122 -4.57 -0.40 -4.52
N ILE A 123 -3.29 -0.76 -4.33
CA ILE A 123 -2.34 -1.15 -5.39
C ILE A 123 -1.66 -2.45 -4.98
N ALA A 124 -1.44 -3.35 -5.94
CA ALA A 124 -0.61 -4.52 -5.77
C ALA A 124 0.68 -4.38 -6.58
N ILE A 125 1.83 -4.48 -5.91
CA ILE A 125 3.13 -4.61 -6.56
C ILE A 125 3.46 -6.09 -6.63
N ILE A 126 3.46 -6.65 -7.82
CA ILE A 126 3.79 -8.05 -8.08
C ILE A 126 5.25 -8.12 -8.51
N LEU A 127 6.11 -8.65 -7.64
CA LEU A 127 7.52 -8.84 -7.97
C LEU A 127 7.71 -10.14 -8.74
N ILE A 128 8.61 -10.08 -9.71
CA ILE A 128 9.03 -11.23 -10.52
C ILE A 128 10.55 -11.19 -10.63
N ASP A 129 11.24 -12.24 -10.19
CA ASP A 129 12.68 -12.40 -10.43
C ASP A 129 12.90 -12.59 -11.94
N ALA A 130 13.68 -11.71 -12.56
CA ALA A 130 13.92 -11.71 -14.01
C ALA A 130 14.52 -13.01 -14.53
N ARG A 131 15.26 -13.76 -13.70
CA ARG A 131 15.84 -15.06 -14.05
C ARG A 131 14.81 -16.19 -14.08
N LYS A 132 13.77 -16.08 -13.22
CA LYS A 132 12.77 -17.13 -13.02
C LYS A 132 11.50 -16.92 -13.84
N GLY A 133 11.18 -15.68 -14.17
CA GLY A 133 9.96 -15.31 -14.87
C GLY A 133 8.68 -15.53 -14.05
N VAL A 134 7.55 -15.70 -14.72
CA VAL A 134 6.23 -15.83 -14.09
C VAL A 134 6.03 -17.21 -13.50
N LEU A 135 6.06 -17.32 -12.18
CA LEU A 135 5.91 -18.57 -11.43
C LEU A 135 4.45 -18.84 -11.00
N THR A 136 4.18 -20.04 -10.55
CA THR A 136 2.86 -20.43 -10.01
C THR A 136 2.42 -19.53 -8.87
N GLN A 137 3.35 -19.14 -8.00
CA GLN A 137 3.05 -18.28 -6.86
C GLN A 137 2.72 -16.85 -7.31
N THR A 138 3.39 -16.33 -8.36
CA THR A 138 3.07 -15.06 -9.00
C THR A 138 1.61 -15.06 -9.50
N LYS A 139 1.19 -16.13 -10.19
CA LYS A 139 -0.18 -16.30 -10.69
C LYS A 139 -1.19 -16.35 -9.53
N ARG A 140 -0.89 -17.11 -8.47
CA ARG A 140 -1.74 -17.26 -7.28
C ARG A 140 -1.95 -15.92 -6.57
N HIS A 141 -0.87 -15.17 -6.33
CA HIS A 141 -0.96 -13.87 -5.68
C HIS A 141 -1.71 -12.84 -6.51
N SER A 142 -1.48 -12.82 -7.83
CA SER A 142 -2.24 -11.97 -8.75
C SER A 142 -3.74 -12.29 -8.73
N TYR A 143 -4.08 -13.59 -8.70
CA TYR A 143 -5.49 -14.01 -8.63
C TYR A 143 -6.14 -13.59 -7.30
N ILE A 144 -5.48 -13.79 -6.17
CA ILE A 144 -5.99 -13.38 -4.84
C ILE A 144 -6.17 -11.85 -4.78
N ALA A 145 -5.19 -11.08 -5.25
CA ALA A 145 -5.28 -9.63 -5.30
C ALA A 145 -6.48 -9.18 -6.17
N SER A 146 -6.74 -9.86 -7.29
CA SER A 146 -7.89 -9.60 -8.16
C SER A 146 -9.22 -9.94 -7.50
N LEU A 147 -9.30 -11.06 -6.76
CA LEU A 147 -10.48 -11.45 -5.98
C LEU A 147 -10.84 -10.42 -4.91
N LEU A 148 -9.82 -9.83 -4.27
CA LEU A 148 -9.98 -8.82 -3.24
C LEU A 148 -10.27 -7.42 -3.80
N GLY A 149 -10.36 -7.31 -5.14
CA GLY A 149 -10.85 -6.11 -5.82
C GLY A 149 -9.79 -5.07 -6.11
N ILE A 150 -8.50 -5.38 -5.97
CA ILE A 150 -7.40 -4.48 -6.36
C ILE A 150 -7.44 -4.32 -7.89
N LYS A 151 -7.40 -3.07 -8.35
CA LYS A 151 -7.53 -2.72 -9.78
C LYS A 151 -6.23 -2.20 -10.39
N GLN A 152 -5.26 -1.79 -9.58
CA GLN A 152 -3.98 -1.26 -10.03
C GLN A 152 -2.89 -2.29 -9.70
N PHE A 153 -2.29 -2.86 -10.72
CA PHE A 153 -1.21 -3.82 -10.59
C PHE A 153 0.07 -3.23 -11.17
N ILE A 154 1.12 -3.18 -10.37
CA ILE A 154 2.46 -2.84 -10.83
C ILE A 154 3.28 -4.13 -10.86
N ILE A 155 3.70 -4.52 -12.04
CA ILE A 155 4.51 -5.71 -12.25
C ILE A 155 5.96 -5.27 -12.26
N ALA A 156 6.63 -5.47 -11.13
CA ALA A 156 8.01 -5.10 -10.93
C ALA A 156 8.91 -6.30 -11.29
N VAL A 157 9.53 -6.25 -12.46
CA VAL A 157 10.51 -7.26 -12.88
C VAL A 157 11.83 -6.90 -12.23
N ASN A 158 12.17 -7.63 -11.17
CA ASN A 158 13.28 -7.35 -10.28
C ASN A 158 14.52 -8.18 -10.62
N LYS A 159 15.66 -7.75 -10.09
CA LYS A 159 16.98 -8.36 -10.31
C LYS A 159 17.42 -8.30 -11.77
N MET A 160 17.15 -7.17 -12.41
CA MET A 160 17.58 -6.93 -13.79
C MET A 160 19.10 -6.95 -13.94
N ASP A 161 19.83 -6.62 -12.88
CA ASP A 161 21.30 -6.72 -12.79
C ASP A 161 21.82 -8.14 -13.05
N LEU A 162 21.09 -9.17 -12.63
CA LEU A 162 21.48 -10.58 -12.79
C LEU A 162 21.21 -11.16 -14.18
N ILE A 163 20.65 -10.36 -15.08
CA ILE A 163 20.42 -10.71 -16.50
C ILE A 163 20.99 -9.62 -17.42
N ASP A 164 21.99 -8.88 -16.97
CA ASP A 164 22.65 -7.80 -17.71
C ASP A 164 21.66 -6.78 -18.30
N TYR A 165 20.60 -6.45 -17.54
CA TYR A 165 19.56 -5.49 -17.90
C TYR A 165 18.91 -5.75 -19.28
N ASN A 166 18.77 -7.02 -19.65
CA ASN A 166 18.33 -7.45 -20.97
C ASN A 166 16.84 -7.12 -21.23
N GLN A 167 16.60 -6.31 -22.28
CA GLN A 167 15.26 -5.86 -22.69
C GLN A 167 14.39 -7.02 -23.21
N GLU A 168 14.95 -7.99 -23.93
CA GLU A 168 14.19 -9.08 -24.53
C GLU A 168 13.61 -10.01 -23.46
N ILE A 169 14.39 -10.28 -22.39
CA ILE A 169 13.93 -11.05 -21.23
C ILE A 169 12.79 -10.31 -20.54
N PHE A 170 12.93 -9.00 -20.31
CA PHE A 170 11.87 -8.17 -19.76
C PHE A 170 10.58 -8.25 -20.60
N ASN A 171 10.68 -8.05 -21.91
CA ASN A 171 9.54 -8.11 -22.82
C ASN A 171 8.87 -9.49 -22.81
N THR A 172 9.64 -10.56 -22.72
CA THR A 172 9.13 -11.93 -22.63
C THR A 172 8.33 -12.13 -21.34
N ILE A 173 8.84 -11.65 -20.21
CA ILE A 173 8.14 -11.71 -18.91
C ILE A 173 6.84 -10.91 -18.96
N CYS A 174 6.86 -9.71 -19.56
CA CYS A 174 5.67 -8.89 -19.75
C CYS A 174 4.60 -9.63 -20.55
N LYS A 175 4.99 -10.25 -21.67
CA LYS A 175 4.08 -11.05 -22.51
C LYS A 175 3.50 -12.23 -21.72
N ASN A 176 4.33 -13.02 -21.06
CA ASN A 176 3.89 -14.16 -20.25
C ASN A 176 2.93 -13.73 -19.14
N TYR A 177 3.15 -12.57 -18.53
CA TYR A 177 2.22 -12.04 -17.54
C TYR A 177 0.90 -11.58 -18.16
N GLN A 178 0.92 -10.97 -19.33
CA GLN A 178 -0.29 -10.57 -20.04
C GLN A 178 -1.18 -11.77 -20.41
N GLU A 179 -0.59 -12.93 -20.68
CA GLU A 179 -1.32 -14.18 -20.96
C GLU A 179 -2.12 -14.70 -19.78
N ILE A 180 -1.75 -14.36 -18.54
CA ILE A 180 -2.51 -14.77 -17.36
C ILE A 180 -3.62 -13.79 -16.96
N LEU A 181 -3.62 -12.56 -17.49
CA LEU A 181 -4.63 -11.55 -17.15
C LEU A 181 -6.07 -12.02 -17.36
N PRO A 182 -6.43 -12.71 -18.47
CA PRO A 182 -7.79 -13.20 -18.69
C PRO A 182 -8.26 -14.19 -17.60
N CYS A 183 -7.34 -14.84 -16.89
CA CYS A 183 -7.66 -15.75 -15.81
C CYS A 183 -7.96 -15.04 -14.47
N LEU A 184 -7.66 -13.74 -14.38
CA LEU A 184 -7.89 -12.96 -13.17
C LEU A 184 -9.35 -12.54 -13.04
N LYS A 185 -9.83 -12.40 -11.81
CA LYS A 185 -11.20 -11.94 -11.56
C LYS A 185 -11.35 -10.47 -11.97
N ASN A 186 -12.40 -10.15 -12.73
CA ASN A 186 -12.66 -8.79 -13.23
C ASN A 186 -11.46 -8.19 -14.00
N HIS A 187 -10.75 -9.00 -14.77
CA HIS A 187 -9.54 -8.61 -15.49
C HIS A 187 -9.71 -7.36 -16.37
N GLU A 188 -10.91 -7.13 -16.92
CA GLU A 188 -11.26 -5.95 -17.73
C GLU A 188 -11.08 -4.62 -16.96
N ARG A 189 -11.14 -4.67 -15.61
CA ARG A 189 -10.99 -3.51 -14.73
C ARG A 189 -9.59 -3.37 -14.16
N ILE A 190 -8.72 -4.35 -14.40
CA ILE A 190 -7.34 -4.34 -13.91
C ILE A 190 -6.47 -3.57 -14.90
N LYS A 191 -5.74 -2.59 -14.38
CA LYS A 191 -4.70 -1.87 -15.11
C LYS A 191 -3.34 -2.38 -14.66
N THR A 192 -2.51 -2.79 -15.61
CA THR A 192 -1.17 -3.31 -15.36
C THR A 192 -0.11 -2.32 -15.83
N HIS A 193 0.91 -2.13 -15.01
CA HIS A 193 2.07 -1.28 -15.29
C HIS A 193 3.32 -2.13 -15.09
N PHE A 194 4.16 -2.23 -16.11
CA PHE A 194 5.39 -3.03 -16.06
C PHE A 194 6.58 -2.12 -15.82
N VAL A 195 7.42 -2.47 -14.83
CA VAL A 195 8.62 -1.71 -14.49
C VAL A 195 9.79 -2.67 -14.29
N PRO A 196 10.87 -2.54 -15.08
CA PRO A 196 12.09 -3.26 -14.82
C PRO A 196 12.86 -2.57 -13.70
N ILE A 197 13.22 -3.29 -12.64
CA ILE A 197 13.89 -2.73 -11.47
C ILE A 197 15.11 -3.56 -11.04
N CYS A 198 16.02 -2.91 -10.32
CA CYS A 198 16.96 -3.57 -9.44
C CYS A 198 16.76 -3.03 -8.02
N ALA A 199 16.13 -3.82 -7.14
CA ALA A 199 15.82 -3.39 -5.78
C ALA A 199 17.10 -3.12 -4.96
N LEU A 200 18.17 -3.85 -5.24
CA LEU A 200 19.46 -3.71 -4.54
C LEU A 200 20.17 -2.40 -4.92
N ASP A 201 20.21 -2.08 -6.22
CA ASP A 201 20.92 -0.90 -6.73
C ASP A 201 20.02 0.36 -6.82
N GLY A 202 18.71 0.18 -6.79
CA GLY A 202 17.73 1.26 -6.82
C GLY A 202 17.29 1.68 -8.23
N ASP A 203 17.68 0.90 -9.25
CA ASP A 203 17.34 1.18 -10.64
C ASP A 203 15.83 1.21 -10.85
N ASN A 204 15.31 2.29 -11.44
CA ASN A 204 13.90 2.56 -11.71
C ASN A 204 12.96 2.50 -10.48
N ILE A 205 13.50 2.66 -9.28
CA ILE A 205 12.70 2.78 -8.05
C ILE A 205 12.35 4.24 -7.78
N ALA A 206 13.30 5.03 -7.28
CA ALA A 206 13.11 6.47 -7.05
C ALA A 206 13.54 7.30 -8.26
N SER A 207 14.58 6.89 -8.95
CA SER A 207 15.15 7.56 -10.14
C SER A 207 15.25 6.59 -11.31
N LYS A 208 15.28 7.14 -12.52
CA LYS A 208 15.48 6.33 -13.74
C LYS A 208 16.87 5.71 -13.76
N SER A 209 16.92 4.47 -14.21
CA SER A 209 18.17 3.72 -14.37
C SER A 209 18.98 4.21 -15.56
N ILE A 210 20.27 4.35 -15.39
CA ILE A 210 21.24 4.57 -16.49
C ILE A 210 21.56 3.26 -17.21
N ASN A 211 21.37 2.11 -16.55
CA ASN A 211 21.66 0.78 -17.08
C ASN A 211 20.53 0.28 -18.00
N MET A 212 19.35 0.90 -17.94
CA MET A 212 18.18 0.55 -18.75
C MET A 212 17.69 1.73 -19.60
N PRO A 213 18.53 2.29 -20.49
CA PRO A 213 18.16 3.45 -21.32
C PRO A 213 17.01 3.15 -22.29
N TRP A 214 16.71 1.88 -22.53
CA TRP A 214 15.61 1.42 -23.35
C TRP A 214 14.24 1.51 -22.66
N TYR A 215 14.22 1.76 -21.33
CA TYR A 215 12.97 1.90 -20.58
C TYR A 215 12.55 3.37 -20.43
N ASP A 216 11.55 3.78 -21.20
CA ASP A 216 11.02 5.15 -21.18
C ASP A 216 9.88 5.36 -20.18
N GLY A 217 9.44 4.30 -19.50
CA GLY A 217 8.33 4.33 -18.55
C GLY A 217 8.61 5.14 -17.29
N LYS A 218 7.60 5.22 -16.44
CA LYS A 218 7.71 5.83 -15.11
C LYS A 218 8.46 4.93 -14.15
N THR A 219 9.16 5.52 -13.19
CA THR A 219 9.75 4.80 -12.06
C THR A 219 8.65 4.24 -11.16
N LEU A 220 9.01 3.31 -10.27
CA LEU A 220 8.06 2.73 -9.31
C LEU A 220 7.44 3.80 -8.40
N SER A 221 8.25 4.73 -7.90
CA SER A 221 7.79 5.84 -7.05
C SER A 221 6.87 6.78 -7.81
N GLU A 222 7.19 7.13 -9.06
CA GLU A 222 6.32 7.96 -9.91
C GLU A 222 4.97 7.28 -10.19
N LEU A 223 4.93 5.96 -10.38
CA LEU A 223 3.68 5.22 -10.52
C LEU A 223 2.86 5.29 -9.23
N LEU A 224 3.46 5.00 -8.09
CA LEU A 224 2.79 5.07 -6.79
C LEU A 224 2.22 6.47 -6.50
N ASP A 225 2.92 7.52 -6.91
CA ASP A 225 2.48 8.91 -6.73
C ASP A 225 1.38 9.36 -7.70
N THR A 226 1.25 8.68 -8.85
CA THR A 226 0.35 9.16 -9.93
C THR A 226 -0.80 8.23 -10.25
N LEU A 227 -0.73 6.95 -9.88
CA LEU A 227 -1.83 6.03 -10.14
C LEU A 227 -3.09 6.45 -9.36
N PRO A 228 -4.27 6.47 -10.02
CA PRO A 228 -5.50 6.83 -9.34
C PRO A 228 -5.86 5.76 -8.31
N ILE A 229 -6.05 6.20 -7.07
CA ILE A 229 -6.66 5.36 -6.04
C ILE A 229 -8.15 5.32 -6.34
N VAL A 230 -8.62 4.17 -6.80
CA VAL A 230 -10.03 3.99 -7.14
C VAL A 230 -10.82 3.84 -5.85
N THR A 231 -11.26 4.94 -5.30
CA THR A 231 -12.39 4.91 -4.37
C THR A 231 -13.63 4.56 -5.19
N ASN A 232 -14.35 3.50 -4.83
CA ASN A 232 -15.65 3.20 -5.42
C ASN A 232 -16.60 4.34 -5.01
N LEU A 233 -16.64 5.38 -5.83
CA LEU A 233 -17.51 6.52 -5.63
C LEU A 233 -18.88 6.17 -6.20
N SER A 234 -19.66 5.37 -5.46
CA SER A 234 -21.11 5.51 -5.47
C SER A 234 -21.41 6.82 -4.74
N ASP A 235 -22.33 7.63 -5.28
CA ASP A 235 -22.80 8.84 -4.57
C ASP A 235 -23.62 8.46 -3.32
N GLU A 236 -24.07 7.23 -3.22
CA GLU A 236 -24.80 6.71 -2.07
C GLU A 236 -23.87 6.48 -0.88
N PHE A 237 -24.27 7.01 0.26
CA PHE A 237 -23.57 6.81 1.51
C PHE A 237 -23.75 5.39 2.03
N ILE A 238 -22.66 4.66 2.18
CA ILE A 238 -22.63 3.34 2.80
C ILE A 238 -21.51 3.29 3.84
N MET A 239 -21.86 2.89 5.06
CA MET A 239 -20.91 2.69 6.15
C MET A 239 -21.22 1.39 6.89
N SER A 240 -20.19 0.55 7.05
CA SER A 240 -20.26 -0.62 7.92
C SER A 240 -20.01 -0.22 9.36
N VAL A 241 -20.97 -0.48 10.25
CA VAL A 241 -20.77 -0.28 11.69
C VAL A 241 -19.87 -1.39 12.23
N GLN A 242 -18.65 -1.02 12.66
CA GLN A 242 -17.65 -1.95 13.18
C GLN A 242 -17.60 -1.95 14.71
N TYR A 243 -17.99 -0.84 15.34
CA TYR A 243 -17.94 -0.67 16.78
C TYR A 243 -19.01 0.32 17.24
N VAL A 244 -19.57 0.07 18.42
CA VAL A 244 -20.49 1.01 19.09
C VAL A 244 -19.79 1.60 20.31
N ASN A 245 -19.45 2.86 20.26
CA ASN A 245 -18.81 3.58 21.36
C ASN A 245 -19.87 4.17 22.30
N ARG A 246 -19.81 3.82 23.59
CA ARG A 246 -20.71 4.32 24.63
C ARG A 246 -19.94 4.66 25.89
N PRO A 247 -19.13 5.74 25.90
CA PRO A 247 -18.30 6.11 27.04
C PRO A 247 -19.11 6.54 28.27
N HIS A 248 -20.34 7.03 28.07
CA HIS A 248 -21.29 7.41 29.12
C HIS A 248 -22.74 7.29 28.66
N LEU A 249 -23.69 7.37 29.57
CA LEU A 249 -25.11 7.13 29.28
C LEU A 249 -25.73 8.05 28.21
N ASN A 250 -25.22 9.28 28.11
CA ASN A 250 -25.76 10.30 27.19
C ASN A 250 -25.11 10.31 25.82
N PHE A 251 -24.19 9.37 25.54
CA PHE A 251 -23.52 9.27 24.27
C PHE A 251 -23.59 7.84 23.72
N ARG A 252 -23.97 7.72 22.45
CA ARG A 252 -23.89 6.47 21.70
C ARG A 252 -23.44 6.78 20.28
N GLY A 253 -22.20 6.42 19.98
CA GLY A 253 -21.59 6.62 18.66
C GLY A 253 -21.46 5.31 17.90
N PHE A 254 -21.89 5.28 16.65
CA PHE A 254 -21.66 4.17 15.73
C PHE A 254 -20.39 4.46 14.94
N CYS A 255 -19.37 3.61 15.09
CA CYS A 255 -18.06 3.80 14.50
C CYS A 255 -17.83 2.84 13.34
N GLY A 256 -17.23 3.32 12.28
CA GLY A 256 -16.90 2.51 11.11
C GLY A 256 -16.20 3.31 10.00
N ASN A 257 -15.90 2.63 8.91
CA ASN A 257 -15.35 3.24 7.72
C ASN A 257 -16.45 3.52 6.70
N ILE A 258 -16.40 4.68 6.04
CA ILE A 258 -17.26 4.96 4.89
C ILE A 258 -16.77 4.10 3.72
N ALA A 259 -17.62 3.21 3.23
CA ALA A 259 -17.37 2.38 2.07
C ALA A 259 -17.63 3.14 0.75
N SER A 260 -18.62 4.01 0.73
CA SER A 260 -18.96 4.87 -0.42
C SER A 260 -19.73 6.12 0.00
N GLY A 261 -19.77 7.11 -0.89
CA GLY A 261 -20.53 8.35 -0.71
C GLY A 261 -19.94 9.32 0.31
N SER A 262 -20.78 10.24 0.75
CA SER A 262 -20.43 11.24 1.75
C SER A 262 -21.62 11.50 2.67
N ILE A 263 -21.36 12.00 3.89
CA ILE A 263 -22.40 12.27 4.87
C ILE A 263 -22.16 13.59 5.59
N ASN A 264 -23.25 14.25 5.98
CA ASN A 264 -23.22 15.49 6.73
C ASN A 264 -24.09 15.36 7.99
N VAL A 265 -23.90 16.28 8.93
CA VAL A 265 -24.79 16.41 10.08
C VAL A 265 -26.18 16.81 9.58
N LYS A 266 -27.23 16.18 10.12
CA LYS A 266 -28.66 16.26 9.76
C LYS A 266 -29.06 15.43 8.54
N ASP A 267 -28.14 14.80 7.81
CA ASP A 267 -28.53 13.86 6.76
C ASP A 267 -29.35 12.70 7.35
N GLU A 268 -30.33 12.24 6.57
CA GLU A 268 -31.13 11.08 6.91
C GLU A 268 -30.42 9.81 6.48
N VAL A 269 -30.38 8.81 7.37
CA VAL A 269 -29.74 7.51 7.16
C VAL A 269 -30.71 6.37 7.42
N VAL A 270 -30.58 5.31 6.66
CA VAL A 270 -31.30 4.05 6.84
C VAL A 270 -30.40 3.05 7.53
N ILE A 271 -30.88 2.44 8.60
CA ILE A 271 -30.13 1.44 9.37
C ILE A 271 -30.51 0.04 8.89
N LEU A 272 -29.55 -0.67 8.30
CA LEU A 272 -29.76 -2.05 7.89
C LEU A 272 -29.39 -3.03 9.04
N PRO A 273 -30.09 -4.17 9.17
CA PRO A 273 -31.20 -4.66 8.33
C PRO A 273 -32.59 -4.15 8.75
N SER A 274 -32.69 -3.34 9.81
CA SER A 274 -33.97 -2.96 10.43
C SER A 274 -34.81 -2.00 9.58
N LEU A 275 -34.25 -1.38 8.55
CA LEU A 275 -34.83 -0.35 7.69
C LEU A 275 -35.35 0.90 8.44
N LYS A 276 -34.97 1.06 9.71
CA LYS A 276 -35.32 2.26 10.48
C LYS A 276 -34.51 3.45 9.96
N THR A 277 -35.20 4.58 9.84
CA THR A 277 -34.58 5.86 9.48
C THR A 277 -34.18 6.64 10.73
N SER A 278 -33.14 7.40 10.63
CA SER A 278 -32.68 8.33 11.66
C SER A 278 -31.87 9.48 11.05
N LYS A 279 -31.60 10.53 11.83
CA LYS A 279 -30.82 11.67 11.38
C LYS A 279 -29.47 11.71 12.08
N VAL A 280 -28.42 12.05 11.35
CA VAL A 280 -27.08 12.22 11.90
C VAL A 280 -27.07 13.44 12.83
N LYS A 281 -26.83 13.21 14.12
CA LYS A 281 -26.78 14.28 15.13
C LYS A 281 -25.41 14.94 15.16
N GLN A 282 -24.34 14.16 15.08
CA GLN A 282 -22.97 14.62 15.19
C GLN A 282 -22.02 13.68 14.45
N ILE A 283 -20.95 14.23 13.90
CA ILE A 283 -19.86 13.48 13.27
C ILE A 283 -18.59 13.74 14.08
N ILE A 284 -17.93 12.66 14.53
CA ILE A 284 -16.68 12.73 15.30
C ILE A 284 -15.60 12.01 14.52
N THR A 285 -14.45 12.67 14.35
CA THR A 285 -13.30 12.16 13.62
C THR A 285 -12.06 12.19 14.51
N PRO A 286 -11.16 11.21 14.41
CA PRO A 286 -9.97 11.16 15.25
C PRO A 286 -9.01 12.33 15.08
N SER A 287 -9.01 12.96 13.91
CA SER A 287 -8.02 13.96 13.48
C SER A 287 -8.39 15.41 13.75
N ILE A 288 -9.59 15.70 14.27
CA ILE A 288 -10.07 17.08 14.39
C ILE A 288 -10.46 17.37 15.83
N LYS A 289 -9.54 18.01 16.55
CA LYS A 289 -9.87 18.72 17.79
C LYS A 289 -10.83 19.85 17.41
N ASN A 290 -12.13 19.70 17.77
CA ASN A 290 -13.14 20.76 17.77
C ASN A 290 -13.34 21.51 16.43
N LEU A 291 -13.99 20.88 15.46
CA LEU A 291 -14.71 21.64 14.44
C LEU A 291 -15.92 22.28 15.10
N ASN A 292 -15.80 23.57 15.43
CA ASN A 292 -16.98 24.40 15.67
C ASN A 292 -17.82 24.41 14.38
N VAL A 293 -19.08 24.04 14.52
CA VAL A 293 -20.09 23.80 13.46
C VAL A 293 -20.38 25.02 12.58
N SER A 294 -19.70 26.17 12.75
CA SER A 294 -19.99 27.42 12.06
C SER A 294 -19.23 27.70 10.77
N ASP A 295 -18.17 26.94 10.44
CA ASP A 295 -17.38 27.18 9.23
C ASP A 295 -17.63 26.11 8.16
N LYS A 296 -18.35 26.56 7.14
CA LYS A 296 -18.57 25.99 5.78
C LYS A 296 -18.18 24.51 5.61
N MET A 297 -19.20 23.68 5.68
CA MET A 297 -19.19 22.24 5.40
C MET A 297 -18.37 21.89 4.16
N LYS A 298 -17.12 21.48 4.34
CA LYS A 298 -16.42 20.67 3.34
C LYS A 298 -16.94 19.25 3.44
N LYS A 299 -17.51 18.72 2.37
CA LYS A 299 -17.90 17.31 2.25
C LYS A 299 -16.72 16.42 2.68
N ILE A 300 -16.91 15.65 3.74
CA ILE A 300 -15.93 14.68 4.22
C ILE A 300 -16.01 13.50 3.27
N LYS A 301 -15.11 13.44 2.29
CA LYS A 301 -15.14 12.41 1.24
C LYS A 301 -14.49 11.08 1.63
N VAL A 302 -13.54 11.08 2.54
CA VAL A 302 -12.86 9.85 2.98
C VAL A 302 -12.36 10.03 4.40
N LEU A 303 -13.01 9.41 5.37
CA LEU A 303 -12.50 9.33 6.75
C LEU A 303 -12.50 7.90 7.24
N LYS A 304 -11.38 7.48 7.79
CA LYS A 304 -11.10 6.11 8.19
C LYS A 304 -11.85 5.64 9.44
N MET A 305 -12.40 6.54 10.22
CA MET A 305 -13.26 6.22 11.36
C MET A 305 -14.23 7.37 11.60
N LEU A 306 -15.50 7.08 11.57
CA LEU A 306 -16.55 8.00 11.93
C LEU A 306 -17.33 7.43 13.13
N ALA A 307 -17.61 8.28 14.10
CA ALA A 307 -18.59 7.99 15.12
C ALA A 307 -19.83 8.86 14.85
N PHE A 308 -20.98 8.22 14.67
CA PHE A 308 -22.26 8.90 14.57
C PHE A 308 -23.02 8.80 15.88
N GLN A 309 -23.55 9.90 16.33
CA GLN A 309 -24.61 9.89 17.32
C GLN A 309 -25.94 9.98 16.59
N VAL A 310 -26.78 8.99 16.81
CA VAL A 310 -28.18 8.96 16.36
C VAL A 310 -29.05 9.08 17.63
N PRO A 311 -30.14 9.82 17.59
CA PRO A 311 -31.04 9.92 18.72
C PRO A 311 -31.56 8.59 19.20
#